data_6e74f2cd1fe43c2767fc58d73ee3a30d
#
_entry.id   6e74f2cd1fe43c2767fc58d73ee3a30d
#
_cell.length_a   1.000
_cell.length_b   1.000
_cell.length_c   1.000
_cell.angle_alpha   90.00
_cell.angle_beta   90.00
_cell.angle_gamma   90.00
#
_symmetry.space_group_name_H-M   'P 1'
#
loop_
_entity.id
_entity.type
_entity.pdbx_description
1 polymer ?
#
loop_
_entity_poly.entity_id
_entity_poly.type
_entity_poly.pdbx_seq_one_letter_code
_entity_poly.pdbx_strand_id
1 'polypeptide(L)'
;MYIDPPYNTGNDFIYKDNFAKSNAEADVESGNLDEEGNRMIANKLENGRYHTNWLNMIYPRLLLAKDLLSDNGVIFISIDDHEYANLKKICDEIFGEEMFWSTLIRRTRHKGGEDGINISTDHEYCLVYSKTKDVVFTRKEKSEEQRKKLYEMEDEYVKERGRFYTHSLDAPSLTYTENLDYPIVIPDGTKTIDGFDIPKGTVIYAGGVDEEGWNFRKKNHGIRDWCWPWNINRLKTGIKKKFIFFKKSKDKYRVYAKHYEFVNIDNVDEGVCIAPTNIRKTILEEYDNHQGTSLIKKMFNGDRVFDFPKPLNFIKDLISFCPNKNSVVLDFFSGSSTTAHATMQLNSDDQGKRCFIMIQCPHKINFKSSTGITFDTICDVGTERIKRAGEIIKKENPNVDTGFRYLKIDSSNINDFSINANELVQTQLENFTNSIKANRSNFDLVFEVMLSKKIPLDTKIETTKILDKTVYKVNGDYLICCFDDNLSEDFIKEVAKLSPIYLVFKETSFINDEAIKNSEELIKVFSKQKTECEII
;
A
#
# COMPACT_ATOMS: atom_id res chain seq x y z
N MET A 1 -4.56 1.70 1.41
CA MET A 1 -4.03 3.09 1.29
C MET A 1 -2.95 3.32 2.33
N TYR A 2 -1.99 4.16 2.02
CA TYR A 2 -1.03 4.72 2.98
C TYR A 2 -0.98 6.22 2.79
N ILE A 3 -0.96 7.00 3.87
CA ILE A 3 -0.74 8.44 3.82
C ILE A 3 0.17 8.93 4.94
N ASP A 4 0.91 9.98 4.62
CA ASP A 4 1.82 10.69 5.52
C ASP A 4 1.49 12.19 5.47
N PRO A 5 0.38 12.61 6.13
CA PRO A 5 -0.04 14.00 6.09
C PRO A 5 0.94 14.90 6.85
N PRO A 6 0.89 16.23 6.68
CA PRO A 6 1.63 17.16 7.53
C PRO A 6 1.31 16.92 9.01
N TYR A 7 2.33 16.91 9.87
CA TYR A 7 2.18 16.59 11.30
C TYR A 7 1.76 17.78 12.17
N ASN A 8 1.64 18.96 11.56
CA ASN A 8 1.28 20.20 12.24
C ASN A 8 2.30 20.62 13.31
N THR A 9 3.59 20.59 12.97
CA THR A 9 4.69 20.91 13.90
C THR A 9 4.95 22.43 14.06
N GLY A 10 4.13 23.27 13.45
CA GLY A 10 4.24 24.72 13.45
C GLY A 10 4.98 25.32 12.24
N ASN A 11 5.72 24.50 11.51
CA ASN A 11 6.38 24.85 10.25
C ASN A 11 5.76 24.15 9.03
N ASP A 12 4.78 23.29 9.27
CA ASP A 12 4.13 22.52 8.23
C ASP A 12 3.14 23.41 7.45
N PHE A 13 3.12 23.17 6.15
CA PHE A 13 2.14 23.80 5.29
C PHE A 13 0.83 23.00 5.31
N ILE A 14 -0.27 23.67 5.60
CA ILE A 14 -1.63 23.13 5.48
C ILE A 14 -2.34 23.79 4.30
N TYR A 15 -3.15 23.00 3.58
CA TYR A 15 -3.97 23.52 2.50
C TYR A 15 -5.21 24.19 3.08
N LYS A 16 -5.48 25.46 2.73
CA LYS A 16 -6.73 26.14 3.08
C LYS A 16 -7.80 25.79 2.06
N ASP A 17 -8.71 24.95 2.43
CA ASP A 17 -9.92 24.67 1.67
C ASP A 17 -11.04 25.60 2.19
N ASN A 18 -11.39 26.63 1.42
CA ASN A 18 -12.44 27.57 1.80
C ASN A 18 -13.71 27.26 1.00
N PHE A 19 -14.63 26.50 1.60
CA PHE A 19 -15.87 26.08 0.95
C PHE A 19 -17.01 27.12 0.98
N ALA A 20 -16.81 28.31 1.57
CA ALA A 20 -17.88 29.25 1.88
C ALA A 20 -17.91 30.57 1.09
N LYS A 21 -16.89 30.89 0.28
CA LYS A 21 -16.84 32.11 -0.56
C LYS A 21 -16.13 31.83 -1.88
N SER A 22 -16.42 32.65 -2.91
CA SER A 22 -15.65 32.59 -4.16
C SER A 22 -14.17 32.86 -3.85
N ASN A 23 -13.34 31.95 -4.31
CA ASN A 23 -11.97 31.78 -3.84
C ASN A 23 -11.06 33.04 -4.06
N ALA A 24 -11.35 33.86 -5.08
CA ALA A 24 -10.52 35.01 -5.44
C ALA A 24 -10.67 36.20 -4.47
N GLU A 25 -11.86 36.44 -3.93
CA GLU A 25 -12.12 37.61 -3.07
C GLU A 25 -11.60 37.42 -1.63
N ALA A 26 -11.71 36.19 -1.09
CA ALA A 26 -11.26 35.90 0.28
C ALA A 26 -9.73 35.85 0.41
N ASP A 27 -9.02 35.50 -0.66
CA ASP A 27 -7.57 35.35 -0.65
C ASP A 27 -6.82 36.67 -0.89
N VAL A 28 -7.41 37.59 -1.65
CA VAL A 28 -6.88 38.95 -1.80
C VAL A 28 -7.02 39.74 -0.49
N GLU A 29 -8.13 39.58 0.23
CA GLU A 29 -8.38 40.27 1.51
C GLU A 29 -7.50 39.74 2.66
N SER A 30 -7.06 38.47 2.59
CA SER A 30 -6.28 37.84 3.66
C SER A 30 -4.77 37.81 3.41
N GLY A 31 -4.26 38.22 2.24
CA GLY A 31 -2.84 38.22 1.89
C GLY A 31 -2.24 36.78 1.85
N ASN A 32 -3.03 35.79 1.54
CA ASN A 32 -2.71 34.38 1.71
C ASN A 32 -2.24 33.67 0.43
N LEU A 33 -2.04 34.42 -0.65
CA LEU A 33 -1.47 33.90 -1.90
C LEU A 33 0.00 34.28 -1.96
N ASP A 34 0.83 33.34 -2.45
CA ASP A 34 2.16 33.73 -2.94
C ASP A 34 2.00 34.59 -4.21
N GLU A 35 3.08 35.19 -4.68
CA GLU A 35 3.07 36.09 -5.86
C GLU A 35 2.58 35.39 -7.15
N GLU A 36 2.28 34.07 -7.09
CA GLU A 36 1.91 33.18 -8.19
C GLU A 36 0.54 32.50 -8.00
N GLY A 37 -0.20 32.87 -6.95
CA GLY A 37 -1.57 32.39 -6.72
C GLY A 37 -1.71 31.04 -6.03
N ASN A 38 -0.64 30.47 -5.44
CA ASN A 38 -0.69 29.19 -4.73
C ASN A 38 -1.00 29.39 -3.24
N ARG A 39 -1.93 28.60 -2.73
CA ARG A 39 -2.38 28.66 -1.34
C ARG A 39 -1.56 27.75 -0.44
N MET A 40 -0.51 28.29 0.16
CA MET A 40 0.19 27.58 1.21
C MET A 40 0.56 28.52 2.35
N ILE A 41 0.04 28.20 3.54
CA ILE A 41 0.28 29.00 4.73
C ILE A 41 0.87 28.07 5.79
N ALA A 42 2.00 28.51 6.37
CA ALA A 42 2.51 27.87 7.57
C ALA A 42 1.49 28.04 8.70
N ASN A 43 1.03 26.93 9.28
CA ASN A 43 0.13 26.95 10.42
C ASN A 43 0.96 27.17 11.69
N LYS A 44 1.11 28.43 12.10
CA LYS A 44 1.91 28.80 13.27
C LYS A 44 1.21 28.44 14.57
N LEU A 45 1.96 27.99 15.57
CA LEU A 45 1.46 27.65 16.92
C LEU A 45 0.67 28.78 17.60
N GLU A 46 0.99 30.05 17.27
CA GLU A 46 0.31 31.24 17.80
C GLU A 46 -1.09 31.44 17.24
N ASN A 47 -1.48 30.67 16.22
CA ASN A 47 -2.81 30.77 15.63
C ASN A 47 -3.85 30.12 16.56
N GLY A 48 -4.82 30.88 17.03
CA GLY A 48 -5.92 30.36 17.86
C GLY A 48 -6.78 29.27 17.20
N ARG A 49 -6.60 29.01 15.90
CA ARG A 49 -7.24 27.92 15.13
C ARG A 49 -6.24 26.88 14.66
N TYR A 50 -5.13 26.71 15.34
CA TYR A 50 -4.02 25.86 14.96
C TYR A 50 -4.47 24.42 14.59
N HIS A 51 -5.09 23.71 15.52
CA HIS A 51 -5.62 22.36 15.28
C HIS A 51 -6.82 22.36 14.33
N THR A 52 -7.70 23.36 14.42
CA THR A 52 -8.89 23.49 13.54
C THR A 52 -8.51 23.60 12.07
N ASN A 53 -7.48 24.37 11.74
CA ASN A 53 -7.01 24.51 10.37
C ASN A 53 -6.50 23.18 9.81
N TRP A 54 -5.77 22.42 10.62
CA TRP A 54 -5.29 21.09 10.24
C TRP A 54 -6.45 20.10 10.07
N LEU A 55 -7.41 20.11 10.99
CA LEU A 55 -8.61 19.26 10.91
C LEU A 55 -9.44 19.57 9.67
N ASN A 56 -9.64 20.85 9.33
CA ASN A 56 -10.36 21.26 8.12
C ASN A 56 -9.67 20.79 6.84
N MET A 57 -8.34 20.69 6.84
CA MET A 57 -7.59 20.14 5.73
C MET A 57 -7.75 18.62 5.61
N ILE A 58 -7.61 17.87 6.72
CA ILE A 58 -7.52 16.42 6.66
C ILE A 58 -8.91 15.73 6.58
N TYR A 59 -9.91 16.27 7.25
CA TYR A 59 -11.24 15.67 7.39
C TYR A 59 -11.93 15.35 6.03
N PRO A 60 -12.07 16.31 5.08
CA PRO A 60 -12.71 16.06 3.80
C PRO A 60 -11.94 15.03 2.96
N ARG A 61 -10.62 14.99 3.10
CA ARG A 61 -9.78 14.02 2.40
C ARG A 61 -9.96 12.60 2.93
N LEU A 62 -10.13 12.44 4.24
CA LEU A 62 -10.42 11.16 4.86
C LEU A 62 -11.83 10.65 4.51
N LEU A 63 -12.82 11.53 4.40
CA LEU A 63 -14.16 11.17 3.90
C LEU A 63 -14.07 10.57 2.50
N LEU A 64 -13.40 11.25 1.57
CA LEU A 64 -13.18 10.74 0.21
C LEU A 64 -12.37 9.44 0.22
N ALA A 65 -11.37 9.34 1.08
CA ALA A 65 -10.56 8.12 1.21
C ALA A 65 -11.41 6.91 1.62
N LYS A 66 -12.36 7.08 2.55
CA LYS A 66 -13.31 6.02 2.94
C LYS A 66 -14.14 5.52 1.75
N ASP A 67 -14.64 6.45 0.93
CA ASP A 67 -15.45 6.09 -0.24
C ASP A 67 -14.63 5.34 -1.30
N LEU A 68 -13.36 5.73 -1.49
CA LEU A 68 -12.44 5.10 -2.42
C LEU A 68 -11.89 3.75 -1.94
N LEU A 69 -11.97 3.42 -0.65
CA LEU A 69 -11.57 2.11 -0.14
C LEU A 69 -12.50 1.01 -0.66
N SER A 70 -11.92 -0.09 -1.14
CA SER A 70 -12.66 -1.33 -1.36
C SER A 70 -13.17 -1.90 -0.02
N ASP A 71 -14.16 -2.79 -0.05
CA ASP A 71 -14.76 -3.32 1.20
C ASP A 71 -13.73 -4.01 2.10
N ASN A 72 -12.74 -4.69 1.53
CA ASN A 72 -11.59 -5.24 2.26
C ASN A 72 -10.39 -4.29 2.30
N GLY A 73 -10.58 -3.01 2.01
CA GLY A 73 -9.55 -1.99 1.97
C GLY A 73 -9.09 -1.56 3.35
N VAL A 74 -7.80 -1.24 3.46
CA VAL A 74 -7.14 -0.77 4.69
C VAL A 74 -6.47 0.57 4.42
N ILE A 75 -6.54 1.47 5.39
CA ILE A 75 -5.79 2.71 5.40
C ILE A 75 -4.81 2.74 6.58
N PHE A 76 -3.58 3.09 6.27
CA PHE A 76 -2.49 3.35 7.22
C PHE A 76 -2.18 4.84 7.21
N ILE A 77 -2.20 5.49 8.36
CA ILE A 77 -2.02 6.95 8.48
C ILE A 77 -0.91 7.22 9.47
N SER A 78 0.23 7.71 8.98
CA SER A 78 1.35 8.14 9.82
C SER A 78 1.08 9.47 10.47
N ILE A 79 1.45 9.64 11.74
CA ILE A 79 1.30 10.88 12.52
C ILE A 79 2.25 10.84 13.73
N ASP A 80 2.55 12.00 14.30
CA ASP A 80 3.25 12.11 15.59
C ASP A 80 2.33 12.60 16.72
N ASP A 81 2.91 12.95 17.86
CA ASP A 81 2.18 13.38 19.06
C ASP A 81 1.36 14.68 18.85
N HIS A 82 1.73 15.54 17.88
CA HIS A 82 1.06 16.84 17.70
C HIS A 82 -0.42 16.70 17.37
N GLU A 83 -0.77 15.77 16.48
CA GLU A 83 -2.16 15.60 16.02
C GLU A 83 -2.70 14.17 16.19
N TYR A 84 -1.99 13.26 16.84
CA TYR A 84 -2.45 11.88 17.05
C TYR A 84 -3.85 11.78 17.65
N ALA A 85 -4.11 12.53 18.74
CA ALA A 85 -5.38 12.48 19.44
C ALA A 85 -6.54 13.01 18.59
N ASN A 86 -6.31 14.07 17.83
CA ASN A 86 -7.30 14.66 16.93
C ASN A 86 -7.56 13.76 15.74
N LEU A 87 -6.50 13.22 15.13
CA LEU A 87 -6.62 12.27 14.01
C LEU A 87 -7.39 11.01 14.42
N LYS A 88 -7.09 10.44 15.60
CA LYS A 88 -7.80 9.26 16.10
C LYS A 88 -9.30 9.50 16.22
N LYS A 89 -9.71 10.66 16.79
CA LYS A 89 -11.12 11.01 16.95
C LYS A 89 -11.85 11.14 15.61
N ILE A 90 -11.28 11.88 14.66
CA ILE A 90 -11.94 12.05 13.35
C ILE A 90 -11.96 10.75 12.54
N CYS A 91 -10.95 9.90 12.68
CA CYS A 91 -10.96 8.59 12.05
C CYS A 91 -12.03 7.67 12.66
N ASP A 92 -12.25 7.70 13.98
CA ASP A 92 -13.33 6.98 14.65
C ASP A 92 -14.71 7.44 14.16
N GLU A 93 -14.88 8.76 13.96
CA GLU A 93 -16.11 9.33 13.41
C GLU A 93 -16.34 8.92 11.95
N ILE A 94 -15.30 9.01 11.13
CA ILE A 94 -15.39 8.75 9.68
C ILE A 94 -15.50 7.25 9.38
N PHE A 95 -14.57 6.44 9.87
CA PHE A 95 -14.49 5.02 9.54
C PHE A 95 -15.38 4.15 10.45
N GLY A 96 -15.62 4.58 11.67
CA GLY A 96 -16.24 3.83 12.76
C GLY A 96 -15.20 3.35 13.77
N GLU A 97 -15.47 3.50 15.06
CA GLU A 97 -14.58 3.07 16.14
C GLU A 97 -14.29 1.57 16.05
N GLU A 98 -15.28 0.79 15.67
CA GLU A 98 -15.16 -0.66 15.49
C GLU A 98 -14.29 -1.06 14.30
N MET A 99 -14.02 -0.16 13.34
CA MET A 99 -13.12 -0.40 12.20
C MET A 99 -11.66 -0.09 12.53
N PHE A 100 -11.39 0.39 13.73
CA PHE A 100 -10.03 0.55 14.24
C PHE A 100 -9.39 -0.79 14.55
N TRP A 101 -8.20 -1.05 13.98
CA TRP A 101 -7.46 -2.28 14.21
C TRP A 101 -6.35 -2.10 15.24
N SER A 102 -5.54 -1.07 15.07
CA SER A 102 -4.40 -0.83 15.95
C SER A 102 -3.76 0.52 15.69
N THR A 103 -2.98 0.97 16.66
CA THR A 103 -1.91 1.95 16.46
C THR A 103 -0.58 1.23 16.41
N LEU A 104 0.12 1.34 15.28
CA LEU A 104 1.49 0.88 15.17
C LEU A 104 2.41 1.98 15.67
N ILE A 105 3.35 1.65 16.54
CA ILE A 105 4.35 2.55 17.10
C ILE A 105 5.67 2.26 16.40
N ARG A 106 6.12 3.20 15.57
CA ARG A 106 7.38 3.07 14.85
C ARG A 106 8.49 3.81 15.58
N ARG A 107 9.57 3.13 15.90
CA ARG A 107 10.76 3.77 16.44
C ARG A 107 11.46 4.57 15.34
N THR A 108 11.72 5.86 15.58
CA THR A 108 12.32 6.79 14.60
C THR A 108 13.80 6.98 14.78
N ARG A 109 14.33 6.76 16.01
CA ARG A 109 15.75 6.93 16.37
C ARG A 109 16.20 5.79 17.28
N HIS A 110 17.44 5.32 17.13
CA HIS A 110 18.05 4.32 18.03
C HIS A 110 18.89 4.96 19.17
N LYS A 111 19.33 6.19 18.97
CA LYS A 111 20.04 6.96 20.01
C LYS A 111 19.15 8.10 20.44
N GLY A 112 18.94 8.28 21.74
CA GLY A 112 18.19 9.41 22.28
C GLY A 112 18.77 10.72 21.72
N GLY A 113 17.91 11.61 21.22
CA GLY A 113 18.32 12.94 20.79
C GLY A 113 18.53 13.83 22.02
N GLU A 114 19.51 14.71 21.98
CA GLU A 114 19.71 15.77 22.99
C GLU A 114 18.69 16.90 22.87
N ASP A 115 17.72 16.78 21.95
CA ASP A 115 16.77 17.84 21.59
C ASP A 115 15.63 18.02 22.62
N GLY A 116 15.49 17.10 23.58
CA GLY A 116 14.50 17.17 24.66
C GLY A 116 15.12 17.61 25.98
N ILE A 117 14.51 18.60 26.65
CA ILE A 117 15.02 19.10 27.94
C ILE A 117 14.98 18.01 29.02
N ASN A 118 14.03 17.07 28.96
CA ASN A 118 13.88 16.01 29.98
C ASN A 118 13.46 14.64 29.41
N ILE A 119 12.70 14.60 28.30
CA ILE A 119 12.16 13.37 27.71
C ILE A 119 12.37 13.44 26.20
N SER A 120 13.00 12.42 25.63
CA SER A 120 13.20 12.30 24.17
C SER A 120 12.02 11.57 23.53
N THR A 121 11.47 12.11 22.46
CA THR A 121 10.47 11.43 21.63
C THR A 121 11.18 10.66 20.52
N ASP A 122 11.18 9.33 20.64
CA ASP A 122 11.89 8.44 19.72
C ASP A 122 10.95 7.65 18.81
N HIS A 123 9.69 8.03 18.71
CA HIS A 123 8.68 7.28 17.97
C HIS A 123 7.70 8.17 17.20
N GLU A 124 7.01 7.54 16.28
CA GLU A 124 5.84 8.05 15.58
C GLU A 124 4.76 6.96 15.57
N TYR A 125 3.54 7.37 15.26
CA TYR A 125 2.39 6.48 15.19
C TYR A 125 2.00 6.20 13.74
N CYS A 126 1.36 5.05 13.53
CA CYS A 126 0.64 4.76 12.31
C CYS A 126 -0.72 4.14 12.68
N LEU A 127 -1.80 4.88 12.45
CA LEU A 127 -3.15 4.41 12.69
C LEU A 127 -3.59 3.45 11.59
N VAL A 128 -4.29 2.38 11.97
CA VAL A 128 -4.77 1.35 11.03
C VAL A 128 -6.27 1.24 11.13
N TYR A 129 -6.95 1.56 10.05
CA TYR A 129 -8.40 1.42 9.89
C TYR A 129 -8.74 0.61 8.64
N SER A 130 -9.91 -0.01 8.62
CA SER A 130 -10.47 -0.66 7.44
C SER A 130 -11.84 -0.08 7.09
N LYS A 131 -12.34 -0.39 5.90
CA LYS A 131 -13.71 -0.03 5.50
C LYS A 131 -14.73 -0.93 6.15
N THR A 132 -14.45 -2.23 6.27
CA THR A 132 -15.31 -3.24 6.92
C THR A 132 -14.48 -4.13 7.83
N LYS A 133 -15.14 -5.04 8.56
CA LYS A 133 -14.49 -6.06 9.40
C LYS A 133 -13.92 -7.25 8.62
N ASP A 134 -14.24 -7.39 7.35
CA ASP A 134 -13.88 -8.56 6.53
C ASP A 134 -12.42 -8.53 6.05
N VAL A 135 -11.58 -7.74 6.71
CA VAL A 135 -10.16 -7.64 6.40
C VAL A 135 -9.39 -8.80 7.02
N VAL A 136 -8.58 -9.43 6.20
CA VAL A 136 -7.62 -10.44 6.63
C VAL A 136 -6.21 -9.88 6.51
N PHE A 137 -5.48 -9.83 7.63
CA PHE A 137 -4.07 -9.43 7.61
C PHE A 137 -3.16 -10.64 7.45
N THR A 138 -2.14 -10.48 6.62
CA THR A 138 -1.09 -11.50 6.48
C THR A 138 -0.24 -11.56 7.72
N ARG A 139 0.27 -12.73 8.03
CA ARG A 139 1.34 -12.92 9.01
C ARG A 139 2.69 -12.60 8.37
N LYS A 140 3.64 -12.11 9.16
CA LYS A 140 5.01 -11.86 8.69
C LYS A 140 5.80 -13.17 8.70
N GLU A 141 6.40 -13.53 7.59
CA GLU A 141 7.31 -14.68 7.56
C GLU A 141 8.53 -14.44 8.45
N LYS A 142 9.00 -15.49 9.12
CA LYS A 142 10.23 -15.42 9.91
C LYS A 142 11.42 -15.30 8.99
N SER A 143 12.36 -14.39 9.29
CA SER A 143 13.63 -14.34 8.58
C SER A 143 14.43 -15.63 8.77
N GLU A 144 15.37 -15.90 7.87
CA GLU A 144 16.24 -17.08 7.97
C GLU A 144 17.02 -17.11 9.30
N GLU A 145 17.49 -15.95 9.76
CA GLU A 145 18.15 -15.84 11.07
C GLU A 145 17.22 -16.19 12.23
N GLN A 146 15.98 -15.68 12.20
CA GLN A 146 14.97 -16.01 13.20
C GLN A 146 14.62 -17.51 13.18
N ARG A 147 14.55 -18.10 11.99
CA ARG A 147 14.30 -19.54 11.83
C ARG A 147 15.46 -20.34 12.40
N LYS A 148 16.71 -20.04 12.01
CA LYS A 148 17.91 -20.71 12.53
C LYS A 148 18.02 -20.62 14.04
N LYS A 149 17.68 -19.45 14.63
CA LYS A 149 17.72 -19.24 16.07
C LYS A 149 16.61 -19.96 16.83
N LEU A 150 15.44 -20.15 16.22
CA LEU A 150 14.30 -20.79 16.86
C LEU A 150 14.32 -22.31 16.69
N TYR A 151 14.64 -22.78 15.49
CA TYR A 151 14.62 -24.19 15.13
C TYR A 151 16.06 -24.75 15.15
N GLU A 152 16.55 -25.08 16.35
CA GLU A 152 17.94 -25.48 16.54
C GLU A 152 18.17 -27.00 16.44
N MET A 153 17.10 -27.80 16.50
CA MET A 153 17.19 -29.25 16.57
C MET A 153 16.83 -29.93 15.23
N GLU A 154 17.45 -31.07 14.98
CA GLU A 154 17.21 -31.89 13.78
C GLU A 154 16.89 -33.34 14.17
N ASP A 155 16.11 -34.02 13.36
CA ASP A 155 15.89 -35.47 13.43
C ASP A 155 15.81 -36.07 12.03
N GLU A 156 15.43 -37.35 11.96
CA GLU A 156 15.29 -38.12 10.70
C GLU A 156 14.32 -37.48 9.68
N TYR A 157 13.42 -36.61 10.14
CA TYR A 157 12.40 -35.94 9.31
C TYR A 157 12.83 -34.53 8.83
N VAL A 158 14.07 -34.12 9.05
CA VAL A 158 14.54 -32.74 8.73
C VAL A 158 14.33 -32.39 7.26
N LYS A 159 14.45 -33.33 6.34
CA LYS A 159 14.24 -33.11 4.90
C LYS A 159 12.78 -32.80 4.53
N GLU A 160 11.85 -33.38 5.25
CA GLU A 160 10.41 -33.32 4.97
C GLU A 160 9.72 -32.25 5.84
N ARG A 161 10.20 -32.07 7.09
CA ARG A 161 9.54 -31.26 8.11
C ARG A 161 10.33 -30.01 8.51
N GLY A 162 11.59 -29.89 8.08
CA GLY A 162 12.53 -28.89 8.55
C GLY A 162 13.08 -29.20 9.94
N ARG A 163 13.80 -28.25 10.49
CA ARG A 163 14.28 -28.29 11.88
C ARG A 163 13.13 -28.13 12.85
N PHE A 164 13.36 -28.36 14.13
CA PHE A 164 12.33 -28.17 15.14
C PHE A 164 12.88 -27.54 16.42
N TYR A 165 11.99 -26.98 17.22
CA TYR A 165 12.21 -26.69 18.63
C TYR A 165 11.26 -27.52 19.47
N THR A 166 11.57 -27.61 20.77
CA THR A 166 10.78 -28.42 21.69
C THR A 166 10.04 -27.53 22.70
N HIS A 167 8.82 -27.93 23.00
CA HIS A 167 8.03 -27.31 24.05
C HIS A 167 7.55 -28.39 25.01
N SER A 168 7.77 -28.18 26.32
CA SER A 168 7.23 -29.09 27.33
C SER A 168 5.70 -28.98 27.32
N LEU A 169 5.03 -30.13 27.23
CA LEU A 169 3.58 -30.18 27.45
C LEU A 169 3.22 -30.06 28.94
N ASP A 170 4.23 -30.12 29.78
CA ASP A 170 4.10 -30.04 31.23
C ASP A 170 4.24 -28.58 31.70
N ALA A 171 3.19 -27.81 31.50
CA ALA A 171 3.13 -26.39 31.88
C ALA A 171 1.86 -26.08 32.69
N PRO A 172 1.94 -25.17 33.70
CA PRO A 172 0.76 -24.78 34.46
C PRO A 172 -0.25 -24.08 33.55
N SER A 173 -1.51 -24.48 33.63
CA SER A 173 -2.61 -23.83 32.92
C SER A 173 -3.19 -22.71 33.76
N LEU A 174 -3.55 -21.59 33.11
CA LEU A 174 -4.29 -20.50 33.74
C LEU A 174 -5.76 -20.89 33.97
N THR A 175 -6.26 -21.86 33.17
CA THR A 175 -7.63 -22.36 33.29
C THR A 175 -7.57 -23.88 33.34
N TYR A 176 -7.90 -24.46 34.47
CA TYR A 176 -7.97 -25.89 34.62
C TYR A 176 -9.16 -26.47 33.85
N THR A 177 -8.90 -27.53 33.13
CA THR A 177 -9.92 -28.27 32.37
C THR A 177 -9.79 -29.76 32.69
N GLU A 178 -10.77 -30.31 33.37
CA GLU A 178 -10.75 -31.70 33.87
C GLU A 178 -10.49 -32.73 32.76
N ASN A 179 -11.08 -32.55 31.59
CA ASN A 179 -10.88 -33.42 30.42
C ASN A 179 -9.45 -33.38 29.85
N LEU A 180 -8.64 -32.42 30.23
CA LEU A 180 -7.23 -32.27 29.86
C LEU A 180 -6.29 -32.76 30.96
N ASP A 181 -6.77 -33.12 32.14
CA ASP A 181 -5.98 -33.65 33.24
C ASP A 181 -6.14 -35.18 33.34
N TYR A 182 -5.40 -35.89 32.51
CA TYR A 182 -5.42 -37.35 32.40
C TYR A 182 -4.02 -37.95 32.55
N PRO A 183 -3.91 -39.22 33.04
CA PRO A 183 -2.63 -39.94 33.09
C PRO A 183 -2.20 -40.38 31.70
N ILE A 184 -0.89 -40.28 31.42
CA ILE A 184 -0.25 -40.82 30.21
C ILE A 184 0.44 -42.11 30.61
N VAL A 185 -0.07 -43.23 30.13
CA VAL A 185 0.54 -44.55 30.34
C VAL A 185 1.48 -44.87 29.18
N ILE A 186 2.73 -45.14 29.48
CA ILE A 186 3.78 -45.37 28.49
C ILE A 186 3.65 -46.79 27.92
N PRO A 187 3.55 -46.95 26.58
CA PRO A 187 3.57 -48.25 25.91
C PRO A 187 4.92 -48.96 26.02
N ASP A 188 4.90 -50.26 25.78
CA ASP A 188 6.12 -51.05 25.68
C ASP A 188 7.02 -50.61 24.51
N GLY A 189 8.33 -50.66 24.70
CA GLY A 189 9.33 -50.26 23.70
C GLY A 189 9.46 -48.74 23.48
N THR A 190 8.85 -47.92 24.33
CA THR A 190 9.02 -46.45 24.27
C THR A 190 10.39 -46.04 24.81
N LYS A 191 11.09 -45.21 24.04
CA LYS A 191 12.40 -44.65 24.44
C LYS A 191 12.30 -43.15 24.66
N THR A 192 13.19 -42.61 25.50
CA THR A 192 13.45 -41.18 25.59
C THR A 192 14.11 -40.69 24.31
N ILE A 193 14.14 -39.36 24.11
CA ILE A 193 14.87 -38.75 22.98
C ILE A 193 16.36 -39.09 22.99
N ASP A 194 16.91 -39.32 24.17
CA ASP A 194 18.31 -39.67 24.37
C ASP A 194 18.55 -41.22 24.23
N GLY A 195 17.52 -41.99 23.81
CA GLY A 195 17.59 -43.40 23.49
C GLY A 195 17.42 -44.35 24.68
N PHE A 196 17.17 -43.88 25.89
CA PHE A 196 16.97 -44.73 27.08
C PHE A 196 15.57 -45.36 27.08
N ASP A 197 15.47 -46.63 27.43
CA ASP A 197 14.21 -47.32 27.56
C ASP A 197 13.39 -46.78 28.74
N ILE A 198 12.10 -46.57 28.51
CA ILE A 198 11.15 -46.19 29.56
C ILE A 198 10.41 -47.45 29.99
N PRO A 199 10.38 -47.80 31.29
CA PRO A 199 9.69 -48.99 31.74
C PRO A 199 8.22 -49.00 31.29
N LYS A 200 7.75 -50.14 30.78
CA LYS A 200 6.35 -50.36 30.41
C LYS A 200 5.42 -50.05 31.59
N GLY A 201 4.34 -49.35 31.31
CA GLY A 201 3.37 -49.01 32.34
C GLY A 201 3.75 -47.80 33.21
N THR A 202 4.90 -47.16 32.94
CA THR A 202 5.20 -45.85 33.59
C THR A 202 4.04 -44.90 33.34
N VAL A 203 3.54 -44.28 34.42
CA VAL A 203 2.45 -43.29 34.36
C VAL A 203 3.01 -41.89 34.57
N ILE A 204 2.64 -40.98 33.69
CA ILE A 204 3.05 -39.56 33.78
C ILE A 204 1.79 -38.71 33.96
N TYR A 205 1.79 -37.91 35.01
CA TYR A 205 0.74 -36.94 35.30
C TYR A 205 1.21 -35.52 34.96
N ALA A 206 0.28 -34.64 34.51
CA ALA A 206 0.58 -33.26 34.29
C ALA A 206 1.12 -32.60 35.58
N GLY A 207 2.16 -31.74 35.46
CA GLY A 207 2.84 -31.15 36.61
C GLY A 207 3.85 -32.05 37.27
N GLY A 208 4.10 -33.29 36.75
CA GLY A 208 5.11 -34.19 37.27
C GLY A 208 4.85 -34.70 38.68
N VAL A 209 3.60 -34.73 39.12
CA VAL A 209 3.15 -35.30 40.39
C VAL A 209 3.06 -36.82 40.30
N ASP A 210 2.95 -37.47 41.44
CA ASP A 210 2.55 -38.88 41.53
C ASP A 210 1.03 -39.05 41.55
N GLU A 211 0.56 -40.27 41.66
CA GLU A 211 -0.87 -40.58 41.64
C GLU A 211 -1.62 -39.93 42.85
N GLU A 212 -1.00 -39.89 44.01
CA GLU A 212 -1.60 -39.25 45.19
C GLU A 212 -1.73 -37.76 45.00
N GLY A 213 -0.70 -37.10 44.47
CA GLY A 213 -0.73 -35.66 44.14
C GLY A 213 -1.72 -35.34 43.07
N TRP A 214 -1.87 -36.20 42.03
CA TRP A 214 -2.87 -36.03 40.98
C TRP A 214 -4.29 -36.17 41.53
N ASN A 215 -4.57 -37.20 42.32
CA ASN A 215 -5.87 -37.42 42.96
C ASN A 215 -6.22 -36.28 43.93
N PHE A 216 -5.24 -35.76 44.68
CA PHE A 216 -5.44 -34.60 45.52
C PHE A 216 -5.80 -33.37 44.70
N ARG A 217 -5.11 -33.08 43.62
CA ARG A 217 -5.38 -31.96 42.74
C ARG A 217 -6.78 -32.04 42.12
N LYS A 218 -7.20 -33.20 41.64
CA LYS A 218 -8.55 -33.42 41.09
C LYS A 218 -9.67 -33.11 42.07
N LYS A 219 -9.43 -33.30 43.36
CA LYS A 219 -10.41 -33.00 44.40
C LYS A 219 -10.37 -31.53 44.85
N ASN A 220 -9.22 -30.88 44.78
CA ASN A 220 -8.94 -29.57 45.39
C ASN A 220 -8.28 -28.63 44.39
N HIS A 221 -8.77 -28.60 43.12
CA HIS A 221 -8.19 -27.74 42.08
C HIS A 221 -8.27 -26.26 42.49
N GLY A 222 -7.19 -25.53 42.24
CA GLY A 222 -7.02 -24.11 42.54
C GLY A 222 -6.80 -23.26 41.28
N ILE A 223 -6.32 -22.03 41.46
CA ILE A 223 -6.18 -21.04 40.40
C ILE A 223 -5.11 -21.40 39.33
N ARG A 224 -4.14 -22.27 39.66
CA ARG A 224 -3.04 -22.68 38.77
C ARG A 224 -2.83 -24.19 38.83
N ASP A 225 -3.77 -24.92 38.30
CA ASP A 225 -3.64 -26.35 38.22
C ASP A 225 -3.01 -26.78 36.90
N TRP A 226 -2.30 -27.91 36.95
CA TRP A 226 -1.63 -28.47 35.80
C TRP A 226 -2.59 -29.35 35.02
N CYS A 227 -2.73 -29.10 33.73
CA CYS A 227 -3.38 -30.00 32.77
C CYS A 227 -2.62 -29.97 31.44
N TRP A 228 -2.85 -30.98 30.61
CA TRP A 228 -2.22 -31.03 29.32
C TRP A 228 -2.83 -30.00 28.35
N PRO A 229 -2.05 -29.35 27.50
CA PRO A 229 -2.60 -28.47 26.47
C PRO A 229 -3.29 -29.20 25.33
N TRP A 230 -3.10 -30.54 25.25
CA TRP A 230 -3.66 -31.40 24.22
C TRP A 230 -4.64 -32.41 24.84
N ASN A 231 -5.75 -32.67 24.14
CA ASN A 231 -6.62 -33.78 24.50
C ASN A 231 -5.95 -35.11 24.18
N ILE A 232 -6.47 -36.18 24.76
CA ILE A 232 -5.89 -37.53 24.65
C ILE A 232 -5.78 -38.02 23.19
N ASN A 233 -6.71 -37.65 22.32
CA ASN A 233 -6.70 -38.05 20.91
C ASN A 233 -5.56 -37.35 20.15
N ARG A 234 -5.38 -36.03 20.37
CA ARG A 234 -4.27 -35.27 19.80
C ARG A 234 -2.92 -35.78 20.31
N LEU A 235 -2.82 -36.15 21.59
CA LEU A 235 -1.62 -36.74 22.14
C LEU A 235 -1.28 -38.09 21.46
N LYS A 236 -2.26 -38.98 21.32
CA LYS A 236 -2.09 -40.26 20.62
C LYS A 236 -1.64 -40.08 19.18
N THR A 237 -2.25 -39.13 18.48
CA THR A 237 -1.84 -38.76 17.12
C THR A 237 -0.40 -38.23 17.09
N GLY A 238 -0.04 -37.38 18.04
CA GLY A 238 1.31 -36.82 18.17
C GLY A 238 2.38 -37.90 18.41
N ILE A 239 2.07 -38.91 19.23
CA ILE A 239 2.96 -40.05 19.45
C ILE A 239 3.10 -40.87 18.15
N LYS A 240 1.98 -41.19 17.49
CA LYS A 240 1.96 -41.94 16.22
C LYS A 240 2.75 -41.26 15.12
N LYS A 241 2.58 -39.93 14.97
CA LYS A 241 3.25 -39.11 13.95
C LYS A 241 4.65 -38.64 14.36
N LYS A 242 5.17 -39.05 15.53
CA LYS A 242 6.51 -38.71 16.05
C LYS A 242 6.69 -37.20 16.38
N PHE A 243 5.61 -36.51 16.72
CA PHE A 243 5.64 -35.15 17.24
C PHE A 243 5.82 -35.09 18.76
N ILE A 244 5.56 -36.18 19.47
CA ILE A 244 5.74 -36.32 20.91
C ILE A 244 6.95 -37.17 21.20
N PHE A 245 7.71 -36.73 22.18
CA PHE A 245 8.80 -37.49 22.76
C PHE A 245 8.87 -37.33 24.28
N PHE A 246 9.63 -38.23 24.91
CA PHE A 246 9.79 -38.24 26.35
C PHE A 246 11.25 -37.96 26.70
N LYS A 247 11.46 -37.21 27.80
CA LYS A 247 12.78 -36.90 28.32
C LYS A 247 12.83 -37.22 29.82
N LYS A 248 13.91 -37.86 30.28
CA LYS A 248 14.15 -38.08 31.71
C LYS A 248 14.67 -36.77 32.33
N SER A 249 14.05 -36.32 33.41
CA SER A 249 14.49 -35.15 34.20
C SER A 249 14.54 -35.55 35.65
N LYS A 250 15.77 -35.74 36.19
CA LYS A 250 16.01 -36.34 37.48
C LYS A 250 15.41 -37.74 37.53
N ASP A 251 14.50 -37.99 38.45
CA ASP A 251 13.85 -39.30 38.63
C ASP A 251 12.50 -39.43 37.94
N LYS A 252 12.09 -38.43 37.15
CA LYS A 252 10.78 -38.36 36.49
C LYS A 252 10.92 -38.24 34.98
N TYR A 253 9.91 -38.73 34.26
CA TYR A 253 9.78 -38.53 32.82
C TYR A 253 8.86 -37.35 32.55
N ARG A 254 9.22 -36.57 31.53
CA ARG A 254 8.42 -35.42 31.06
C ARG A 254 8.07 -35.60 29.59
N VAL A 255 6.97 -34.99 29.20
CA VAL A 255 6.42 -35.06 27.84
C VAL A 255 6.70 -33.74 27.10
N TYR A 256 7.24 -33.85 25.90
CA TYR A 256 7.57 -32.73 25.05
C TYR A 256 6.93 -32.90 23.67
N ALA A 257 6.55 -31.76 23.05
CA ALA A 257 6.15 -31.72 21.66
C ALA A 257 7.25 -31.09 20.80
N LYS A 258 7.45 -31.65 19.59
CA LYS A 258 8.27 -31.06 18.55
C LYS A 258 7.43 -30.09 17.73
N HIS A 259 7.93 -28.88 17.54
CA HIS A 259 7.38 -27.90 16.63
C HIS A 259 8.32 -27.78 15.44
N TYR A 260 7.96 -28.43 14.33
CA TYR A 260 8.75 -28.39 13.12
C TYR A 260 8.61 -27.07 12.36
N GLU A 261 9.61 -26.74 11.57
CA GLU A 261 9.70 -25.50 10.80
C GLU A 261 8.62 -25.39 9.73
N PHE A 262 8.33 -26.48 9.02
CA PHE A 262 7.48 -26.44 7.83
C PHE A 262 6.16 -27.20 7.94
N VAL A 263 5.95 -27.96 8.99
CA VAL A 263 4.74 -28.75 9.17
C VAL A 263 4.25 -28.74 10.61
N ASN A 264 2.98 -28.99 10.81
CA ASN A 264 2.40 -29.26 12.12
C ASN A 264 1.70 -30.63 12.13
N ILE A 265 1.20 -31.04 13.30
CA ILE A 265 0.56 -32.35 13.50
C ILE A 265 -0.70 -32.52 12.63
N ASP A 266 -1.36 -31.45 12.25
CA ASP A 266 -2.64 -31.51 11.54
C ASP A 266 -2.43 -31.63 10.02
N ASN A 267 -1.33 -31.09 9.46
CA ASN A 267 -1.07 -31.05 8.02
C ASN A 267 0.13 -31.88 7.54
N VAL A 268 0.82 -32.60 8.43
CA VAL A 268 2.01 -33.39 8.06
C VAL A 268 1.73 -34.49 7.02
N ASP A 269 0.50 -35.03 7.00
CA ASP A 269 0.11 -36.08 6.04
C ASP A 269 -0.34 -35.47 4.69
N GLU A 270 -0.57 -34.18 4.61
CA GLU A 270 -1.01 -33.47 3.40
C GLU A 270 0.16 -33.09 2.49
N GLY A 271 1.39 -33.20 2.97
CA GLY A 271 2.58 -32.78 2.24
C GLY A 271 2.66 -31.26 2.03
N VAL A 272 1.83 -30.49 2.74
CA VAL A 272 1.78 -29.02 2.63
C VAL A 272 2.84 -28.41 3.53
N CYS A 273 3.78 -27.71 2.93
CA CYS A 273 4.79 -26.95 3.65
C CYS A 273 4.21 -25.59 4.09
N ILE A 274 4.22 -25.31 5.38
CA ILE A 274 3.76 -24.04 5.94
C ILE A 274 4.98 -23.21 6.29
N ALA A 275 5.13 -22.04 5.65
CA ALA A 275 6.19 -21.10 6.06
C ALA A 275 5.97 -20.65 7.52
N PRO A 276 7.02 -20.69 8.36
CA PRO A 276 6.90 -20.23 9.74
C PRO A 276 6.68 -18.72 9.78
N THR A 277 5.60 -18.31 10.43
CA THR A 277 5.17 -16.91 10.47
C THR A 277 5.10 -16.39 11.90
N ASN A 278 5.18 -15.07 12.02
CA ASN A 278 4.89 -14.33 13.25
C ASN A 278 3.59 -13.54 13.10
N ILE A 279 2.86 -13.38 14.18
CA ILE A 279 1.83 -12.33 14.27
C ILE A 279 2.55 -10.98 14.16
N ARG A 280 1.96 -10.06 13.41
CA ARG A 280 2.51 -8.71 13.26
C ARG A 280 2.45 -7.98 14.60
N LYS A 281 3.54 -7.28 14.93
CA LYS A 281 3.65 -6.54 16.18
C LYS A 281 3.19 -5.10 15.98
N THR A 282 2.71 -4.48 17.04
CA THR A 282 2.36 -3.06 17.06
C THR A 282 3.57 -2.15 17.31
N ILE A 283 4.64 -2.67 17.92
CA ILE A 283 5.90 -1.94 18.11
C ILE A 283 6.88 -2.37 17.04
N LEU A 284 7.31 -1.40 16.24
CA LEU A 284 8.17 -1.56 15.07
C LEU A 284 9.51 -0.88 15.32
N GLU A 285 10.50 -1.65 15.73
CA GLU A 285 11.84 -1.16 16.11
C GLU A 285 12.81 -1.11 14.91
N GLU A 286 12.45 -1.71 13.78
CA GLU A 286 13.36 -1.99 12.66
C GLU A 286 13.49 -0.81 11.67
N TYR A 287 12.65 0.24 11.77
CA TYR A 287 12.46 1.26 10.74
C TYR A 287 12.77 2.67 11.22
N ASP A 288 14.05 3.03 11.33
CA ASP A 288 14.46 4.39 11.69
C ASP A 288 14.46 5.37 10.50
N ASN A 289 14.41 6.68 10.81
CA ASN A 289 14.37 7.73 9.79
C ASN A 289 15.66 7.83 8.95
N HIS A 290 16.79 7.40 9.51
CA HIS A 290 18.07 7.44 8.82
C HIS A 290 18.06 6.56 7.55
N GLN A 291 17.34 5.43 7.57
CA GLN A 291 17.22 4.52 6.43
C GLN A 291 16.60 5.22 5.20
N GLY A 292 15.54 6.03 5.42
CA GLY A 292 14.90 6.79 4.35
C GLY A 292 15.84 7.84 3.75
N THR A 293 16.47 8.65 4.62
CA THR A 293 17.41 9.71 4.21
C THR A 293 18.65 9.14 3.48
N SER A 294 19.20 8.04 3.99
CA SER A 294 20.37 7.39 3.35
C SER A 294 20.03 6.83 1.98
N LEU A 295 18.84 6.23 1.82
CA LEU A 295 18.37 5.71 0.54
C LEU A 295 18.21 6.84 -0.49
N ILE A 296 17.54 7.95 -0.13
CA ILE A 296 17.38 9.12 -1.02
C ILE A 296 18.74 9.65 -1.44
N LYS A 297 19.66 9.88 -0.51
CA LYS A 297 21.02 10.34 -0.83
C LYS A 297 21.74 9.38 -1.80
N LYS A 298 21.64 8.07 -1.57
CA LYS A 298 22.23 7.07 -2.47
C LYS A 298 21.63 7.14 -3.87
N MET A 299 20.31 7.30 -3.98
CA MET A 299 19.62 7.38 -5.26
C MET A 299 19.91 8.68 -6.02
N PHE A 300 20.17 9.79 -5.31
CA PHE A 300 20.38 11.10 -5.89
C PHE A 300 21.84 11.58 -5.80
N ASN A 301 22.81 10.64 -5.88
CA ASN A 301 24.24 10.91 -5.94
C ASN A 301 24.78 11.73 -4.75
N GLY A 302 24.24 11.55 -3.58
CA GLY A 302 24.62 12.26 -2.35
C GLY A 302 23.73 13.46 -2.01
N ASP A 303 22.90 13.93 -2.92
CA ASP A 303 22.03 15.08 -2.71
C ASP A 303 20.87 14.75 -1.74
N ARG A 304 20.55 15.68 -0.86
CA ARG A 304 19.38 15.63 0.03
C ARG A 304 18.22 16.38 -0.62
N VAL A 305 17.59 15.78 -1.62
CA VAL A 305 16.52 16.39 -2.41
C VAL A 305 15.16 16.42 -1.68
N PHE A 306 15.04 15.72 -0.56
CA PHE A 306 13.85 15.67 0.27
C PHE A 306 14.23 15.44 1.74
N ASP A 307 13.59 16.14 2.68
CA ASP A 307 14.05 16.18 4.06
C ASP A 307 13.62 14.98 4.86
N PHE A 308 12.54 14.47 4.91
CA PHE A 308 12.10 13.39 5.80
C PHE A 308 11.40 12.23 5.07
N PRO A 309 12.10 11.54 4.13
CA PRO A 309 11.49 10.43 3.43
C PRO A 309 11.27 9.27 4.40
N LYS A 310 10.09 8.67 4.35
CA LYS A 310 9.80 7.47 5.14
C LYS A 310 10.71 6.31 4.72
N PRO A 311 11.09 5.43 5.64
CA PRO A 311 11.88 4.23 5.33
C PRO A 311 11.15 3.33 4.32
N LEU A 312 11.83 2.93 3.26
CA LEU A 312 11.26 2.08 2.21
C LEU A 312 10.69 0.77 2.77
N ASN A 313 11.46 0.11 3.63
CA ASN A 313 11.08 -1.17 4.22
C ASN A 313 9.86 -1.05 5.16
N PHE A 314 9.65 0.09 5.81
CA PHE A 314 8.45 0.36 6.58
C PHE A 314 7.20 0.36 5.69
N ILE A 315 7.22 1.13 4.61
CA ILE A 315 6.08 1.19 3.68
C ILE A 315 5.85 -0.16 3.00
N LYS A 316 6.92 -0.84 2.60
CA LYS A 316 6.86 -2.19 2.03
C LYS A 316 6.20 -3.18 2.99
N ASP A 317 6.56 -3.14 4.28
CA ASP A 317 5.96 -3.99 5.31
C ASP A 317 4.46 -3.68 5.49
N LEU A 318 4.06 -2.40 5.53
CA LEU A 318 2.65 -1.99 5.63
C LEU A 318 1.83 -2.51 4.43
N ILE A 319 2.33 -2.36 3.20
CA ILE A 319 1.64 -2.87 2.01
C ILE A 319 1.48 -4.39 2.10
N SER A 320 2.48 -5.08 2.63
CA SER A 320 2.45 -6.54 2.79
C SER A 320 1.49 -7.04 3.88
N PHE A 321 0.86 -6.16 4.69
CA PHE A 321 -0.21 -6.54 5.61
C PHE A 321 -1.44 -7.09 4.87
N CYS A 322 -1.66 -6.64 3.65
CA CYS A 322 -2.80 -7.06 2.85
C CYS A 322 -2.39 -8.22 1.93
N PRO A 323 -3.16 -9.32 1.90
CA PRO A 323 -2.81 -10.53 1.15
C PRO A 323 -2.93 -10.38 -0.37
N ASN A 324 -3.72 -9.39 -0.85
CA ASN A 324 -3.98 -9.23 -2.28
C ASN A 324 -2.76 -8.63 -3.01
N LYS A 325 -2.08 -9.48 -3.78
CA LYS A 325 -0.92 -9.08 -4.59
C LYS A 325 -1.27 -8.31 -5.88
N ASN A 326 -2.55 -8.11 -6.17
CA ASN A 326 -3.06 -7.36 -7.32
C ASN A 326 -3.84 -6.11 -6.90
N SER A 327 -3.61 -5.62 -5.68
CA SER A 327 -4.31 -4.45 -5.12
C SER A 327 -3.82 -3.13 -5.73
N VAL A 328 -4.65 -2.10 -5.61
CA VAL A 328 -4.27 -0.71 -5.88
C VAL A 328 -3.80 -0.05 -4.59
N VAL A 329 -2.60 0.53 -4.61
CA VAL A 329 -1.99 1.25 -3.49
C VAL A 329 -2.12 2.75 -3.77
N LEU A 330 -2.96 3.44 -2.98
CA LEU A 330 -3.18 4.88 -3.08
C LEU A 330 -2.43 5.61 -1.97
N ASP A 331 -1.72 6.68 -2.34
CA ASP A 331 -1.09 7.64 -1.43
C ASP A 331 -1.35 9.07 -1.93
N PHE A 332 -2.18 9.82 -1.20
CA PHE A 332 -2.56 11.18 -1.58
C PHE A 332 -1.82 12.28 -0.79
N PHE A 333 -0.75 11.91 -0.09
CA PHE A 333 0.30 12.77 0.44
C PHE A 333 1.67 12.19 0.08
N SER A 334 1.87 11.92 -1.22
CA SER A 334 2.95 11.03 -1.67
C SER A 334 4.37 11.57 -1.43
N GLY A 335 4.53 12.86 -1.19
CA GLY A 335 5.83 13.50 -0.93
C GLY A 335 6.89 13.10 -1.95
N SER A 336 7.93 12.41 -1.51
CA SER A 336 8.98 11.88 -2.38
C SER A 336 8.63 10.54 -3.04
N SER A 337 7.38 10.11 -3.05
CA SER A 337 6.89 8.87 -3.68
C SER A 337 7.54 7.57 -3.15
N THR A 338 7.76 7.51 -1.83
CA THR A 338 8.26 6.28 -1.18
C THR A 338 7.33 5.11 -1.41
N THR A 339 6.02 5.34 -1.40
CA THR A 339 4.98 4.33 -1.55
C THR A 339 5.01 3.68 -2.93
N ALA A 340 5.25 4.45 -4.00
CA ALA A 340 5.44 3.90 -5.35
C ALA A 340 6.68 2.99 -5.42
N HIS A 341 7.81 3.46 -4.90
CA HIS A 341 9.04 2.66 -4.82
C HIS A 341 8.81 1.36 -4.04
N ALA A 342 8.15 1.42 -2.88
CA ALA A 342 7.84 0.26 -2.05
C ALA A 342 6.93 -0.74 -2.78
N THR A 343 5.96 -0.24 -3.55
CA THR A 343 5.04 -1.08 -4.33
C THR A 343 5.77 -1.84 -5.44
N MET A 344 6.62 -1.15 -6.22
CA MET A 344 7.43 -1.78 -7.26
C MET A 344 8.42 -2.80 -6.68
N GLN A 345 9.08 -2.46 -5.57
CA GLN A 345 10.00 -3.38 -4.90
C GLN A 345 9.29 -4.62 -4.38
N LEU A 346 8.11 -4.47 -3.77
CA LEU A 346 7.33 -5.60 -3.28
C LEU A 346 6.84 -6.50 -4.41
N ASN A 347 6.44 -5.93 -5.56
CA ASN A 347 6.09 -6.69 -6.75
C ASN A 347 7.28 -7.51 -7.27
N SER A 348 8.50 -6.95 -7.20
CA SER A 348 9.72 -7.68 -7.53
C SER A 348 10.00 -8.84 -6.56
N ASP A 349 9.80 -8.60 -5.27
CA ASP A 349 10.11 -9.56 -4.21
C ASP A 349 9.14 -10.77 -4.21
N ASP A 350 7.84 -10.53 -4.44
CA ASP A 350 6.79 -11.54 -4.30
C ASP A 350 6.02 -11.85 -5.59
N GLN A 351 6.50 -11.33 -6.73
CA GLN A 351 5.89 -11.46 -8.06
C GLN A 351 4.43 -10.97 -8.11
N GLY A 352 4.12 -9.96 -7.30
CA GLY A 352 2.82 -9.30 -7.30
C GLY A 352 2.63 -8.39 -8.52
N LYS A 353 1.38 -7.98 -8.73
CA LYS A 353 0.97 -7.04 -9.80
C LYS A 353 0.20 -5.87 -9.19
N ARG A 354 0.66 -5.35 -8.06
CA ARG A 354 0.06 -4.18 -7.43
C ARG A 354 0.29 -2.96 -8.30
N CYS A 355 -0.74 -2.14 -8.46
CA CYS A 355 -0.64 -0.82 -9.07
C CYS A 355 -0.52 0.24 -7.98
N PHE A 356 0.03 1.42 -8.32
CA PHE A 356 0.08 2.54 -7.40
C PHE A 356 -0.54 3.79 -8.01
N ILE A 357 -1.17 4.60 -7.15
CA ILE A 357 -1.68 5.94 -7.49
C ILE A 357 -1.09 6.90 -6.46
N MET A 358 -0.26 7.83 -6.94
CA MET A 358 0.42 8.83 -6.11
C MET A 358 -0.15 10.21 -6.41
N ILE A 359 -0.66 10.90 -5.39
CA ILE A 359 -1.19 12.25 -5.54
C ILE A 359 -0.36 13.20 -4.68
N GLN A 360 0.11 14.29 -5.28
CA GLN A 360 0.90 15.31 -4.62
C GLN A 360 0.56 16.70 -5.17
N CYS A 361 0.32 17.64 -4.28
CA CYS A 361 0.27 19.05 -4.68
C CYS A 361 1.68 19.53 -5.09
N PRO A 362 1.80 20.32 -6.17
CA PRO A 362 3.10 20.75 -6.72
C PRO A 362 3.73 21.86 -5.89
N HIS A 363 4.17 21.52 -4.67
CA HIS A 363 4.88 22.46 -3.80
C HIS A 363 6.25 22.80 -4.38
N LYS A 364 6.54 24.10 -4.54
CA LYS A 364 7.82 24.59 -5.06
C LYS A 364 8.96 24.37 -4.08
N ILE A 365 10.06 23.85 -4.57
CA ILE A 365 11.28 23.62 -3.79
C ILE A 365 12.51 24.27 -4.41
N ASN A 366 12.51 24.51 -5.74
CA ASN A 366 13.60 25.16 -6.49
C ASN A 366 15.00 24.59 -6.15
N PHE A 367 15.13 23.27 -6.13
CA PHE A 367 16.36 22.58 -5.75
C PHE A 367 17.19 22.24 -6.99
N LYS A 368 18.46 22.65 -7.00
CA LYS A 368 19.42 22.27 -8.05
C LYS A 368 20.36 21.19 -7.53
N SER A 369 20.32 20.02 -8.17
CA SER A 369 21.16 18.88 -7.78
C SER A 369 22.63 19.09 -8.15
N SER A 370 23.53 18.35 -7.51
CA SER A 370 24.97 18.30 -7.83
C SER A 370 25.25 17.86 -9.27
N THR A 371 24.31 17.12 -9.88
CA THR A 371 24.38 16.66 -11.28
C THR A 371 23.81 17.65 -12.28
N GLY A 372 23.35 18.83 -11.83
CA GLY A 372 22.81 19.90 -12.69
C GLY A 372 21.33 19.77 -13.03
N ILE A 373 20.61 18.75 -12.50
CA ILE A 373 19.17 18.61 -12.66
C ILE A 373 18.48 19.59 -11.70
N THR A 374 17.52 20.35 -12.19
CA THR A 374 16.70 21.24 -11.37
C THR A 374 15.36 20.55 -11.07
N PHE A 375 14.94 20.59 -9.82
CA PHE A 375 13.64 20.16 -9.36
C PHE A 375 12.87 21.39 -8.89
N ASP A 376 11.84 21.77 -9.63
CA ASP A 376 11.05 22.96 -9.32
C ASP A 376 10.03 22.66 -8.22
N THR A 377 9.49 21.44 -8.22
CA THR A 377 8.46 21.01 -7.29
C THR A 377 8.80 19.68 -6.61
N ILE A 378 8.10 19.38 -5.52
CA ILE A 378 8.16 18.05 -4.86
C ILE A 378 7.74 16.93 -5.83
N CYS A 379 6.79 17.21 -6.75
CA CYS A 379 6.34 16.24 -7.75
C CYS A 379 7.48 15.80 -8.66
N ASP A 380 8.41 16.71 -9.00
CA ASP A 380 9.57 16.38 -9.84
C ASP A 380 10.51 15.40 -9.12
N VAL A 381 10.73 15.62 -7.82
CA VAL A 381 11.53 14.69 -6.98
C VAL A 381 10.86 13.31 -6.90
N GLY A 382 9.53 13.29 -6.66
CA GLY A 382 8.76 12.04 -6.61
C GLY A 382 8.84 11.27 -7.92
N THR A 383 8.64 11.96 -9.05
CA THR A 383 8.71 11.40 -10.41
C THR A 383 10.09 10.83 -10.71
N GLU A 384 11.14 11.59 -10.39
CA GLU A 384 12.52 11.14 -10.61
C GLU A 384 12.88 9.95 -9.71
N ARG A 385 12.40 9.93 -8.46
CA ARG A 385 12.55 8.77 -7.57
C ARG A 385 11.92 7.51 -8.15
N ILE A 386 10.69 7.60 -8.69
CA ILE A 386 10.01 6.46 -9.30
C ILE A 386 10.83 5.92 -10.48
N LYS A 387 11.34 6.80 -11.37
CA LYS A 387 12.19 6.43 -12.50
C LYS A 387 13.44 5.67 -12.05
N ARG A 388 14.21 6.26 -11.12
CA ARG A 388 15.46 5.64 -10.62
C ARG A 388 15.21 4.34 -9.89
N ALA A 389 14.16 4.26 -9.08
CA ALA A 389 13.74 3.01 -8.43
C ALA A 389 13.39 1.94 -9.46
N GLY A 390 12.61 2.30 -10.49
CA GLY A 390 12.25 1.40 -11.58
C GLY A 390 13.47 0.87 -12.35
N GLU A 391 14.45 1.70 -12.62
CA GLU A 391 15.70 1.29 -13.27
C GLU A 391 16.51 0.30 -12.42
N ILE A 392 16.60 0.55 -11.10
CA ILE A 392 17.30 -0.34 -10.16
C ILE A 392 16.60 -1.69 -10.12
N ILE A 393 15.27 -1.70 -9.93
CA ILE A 393 14.48 -2.92 -9.84
C ILE A 393 14.52 -3.73 -11.13
N LYS A 394 14.45 -3.08 -12.30
CA LYS A 394 14.55 -3.77 -13.61
C LYS A 394 15.89 -4.45 -13.84
N LYS A 395 16.99 -3.92 -13.29
CA LYS A 395 18.29 -4.58 -13.37
C LYS A 395 18.33 -5.89 -12.59
N GLU A 396 17.60 -5.93 -11.45
CA GLU A 396 17.52 -7.13 -10.60
C GLU A 396 16.46 -8.12 -11.12
N ASN A 397 15.32 -7.60 -11.59
CA ASN A 397 14.21 -8.39 -12.10
C ASN A 397 13.59 -7.75 -13.36
N PRO A 398 14.06 -8.12 -14.58
CA PRO A 398 13.62 -7.51 -15.84
C PRO A 398 12.11 -7.63 -16.14
N ASN A 399 11.43 -8.60 -15.53
CA ASN A 399 10.02 -8.89 -15.81
C ASN A 399 9.04 -8.03 -14.99
N VAL A 400 9.51 -7.24 -14.03
CA VAL A 400 8.66 -6.36 -13.23
C VAL A 400 8.23 -5.15 -14.05
N ASP A 401 6.94 -4.86 -14.03
CA ASP A 401 6.41 -3.61 -14.57
C ASP A 401 6.79 -2.45 -13.63
N THR A 402 7.58 -1.52 -14.14
CA THR A 402 8.00 -0.29 -13.43
C THR A 402 7.54 0.96 -14.18
N GLY A 403 6.70 0.79 -15.21
CA GLY A 403 6.11 1.89 -15.95
C GLY A 403 5.12 2.67 -15.10
N PHE A 404 5.01 3.98 -15.35
CA PHE A 404 3.98 4.82 -14.74
C PHE A 404 3.61 5.97 -15.67
N ARG A 405 2.47 6.61 -15.40
CA ARG A 405 2.03 7.83 -16.06
C ARG A 405 2.12 9.00 -15.09
N TYR A 406 2.69 10.09 -15.55
CA TYR A 406 2.66 11.36 -14.84
C TYR A 406 1.57 12.24 -15.46
N LEU A 407 0.57 12.58 -14.66
CA LEU A 407 -0.57 13.38 -15.08
C LEU A 407 -0.61 14.64 -14.20
N LYS A 408 -0.95 15.77 -14.81
CA LYS A 408 -1.15 17.04 -14.11
C LYS A 408 -2.63 17.41 -14.23
N ILE A 409 -3.25 17.73 -13.09
CA ILE A 409 -4.59 18.30 -13.09
C ILE A 409 -4.48 19.75 -13.53
N ASP A 410 -5.20 20.09 -14.58
CA ASP A 410 -5.23 21.44 -15.17
C ASP A 410 -6.67 21.75 -15.62
N SER A 411 -6.92 22.94 -16.15
CA SER A 411 -8.17 23.27 -16.82
C SER A 411 -8.35 22.39 -18.08
N SER A 412 -9.61 22.26 -18.55
CA SER A 412 -9.90 21.61 -19.85
C SER A 412 -8.95 22.09 -20.94
N ASN A 413 -8.59 21.21 -21.87
CA ASN A 413 -7.77 21.55 -23.04
C ASN A 413 -8.55 22.36 -24.08
N ILE A 414 -9.87 22.41 -23.94
CA ILE A 414 -10.78 23.14 -24.83
C ILE A 414 -11.02 24.55 -24.27
N ASN A 415 -11.06 25.53 -25.15
CA ASN A 415 -11.41 26.90 -24.79
C ASN A 415 -12.87 26.97 -24.32
N ASP A 416 -13.11 27.69 -23.23
CA ASP A 416 -14.47 27.95 -22.75
C ASP A 416 -15.08 29.11 -23.53
N PHE A 417 -16.11 28.82 -24.32
CA PHE A 417 -16.80 29.81 -25.16
C PHE A 417 -18.04 30.41 -24.47
N SER A 418 -18.13 30.36 -23.14
CA SER A 418 -19.19 31.06 -22.41
C SER A 418 -18.98 32.57 -22.50
N ILE A 419 -19.52 33.20 -23.56
CA ILE A 419 -19.45 34.65 -23.78
C ILE A 419 -20.81 35.27 -23.52
N ASN A 420 -20.80 36.30 -22.66
CA ASN A 420 -21.89 37.24 -22.59
C ASN A 420 -21.97 37.99 -23.94
N ALA A 421 -23.09 37.86 -24.63
CA ALA A 421 -23.32 38.46 -25.97
C ALA A 421 -23.03 39.98 -26.06
N ASN A 422 -22.88 40.65 -24.94
CA ASN A 422 -22.61 42.10 -24.85
C ASN A 422 -21.11 42.46 -24.84
N GLU A 423 -20.21 41.47 -24.81
CA GLU A 423 -18.74 41.67 -24.66
C GLU A 423 -17.95 41.21 -25.90
N LEU A 424 -18.61 40.88 -27.00
CA LEU A 424 -17.98 40.43 -28.24
C LEU A 424 -17.15 41.54 -28.90
N VAL A 425 -15.83 41.46 -28.81
CA VAL A 425 -14.89 42.32 -29.56
C VAL A 425 -14.33 41.48 -30.72
N GLN A 426 -14.08 42.16 -31.88
CA GLN A 426 -13.65 41.49 -33.12
C GLN A 426 -12.36 40.65 -32.97
N THR A 427 -11.46 41.04 -32.08
CA THR A 427 -10.24 40.26 -31.71
C THR A 427 -10.54 38.94 -31.00
N GLN A 428 -11.72 38.80 -30.41
CA GLN A 428 -12.14 37.53 -29.78
C GLN A 428 -12.71 36.56 -30.81
N LEU A 429 -13.27 37.06 -31.91
CA LEU A 429 -13.75 36.22 -33.00
C LEU A 429 -12.64 35.40 -33.70
N GLU A 430 -11.40 35.91 -33.72
CA GLU A 430 -10.24 35.20 -34.21
C GLU A 430 -9.81 34.05 -33.29
N ASN A 431 -10.09 34.16 -31.96
CA ASN A 431 -9.85 33.08 -31.01
C ASN A 431 -10.87 31.94 -31.09
N PHE A 432 -12.04 32.18 -31.75
CA PHE A 432 -13.05 31.14 -31.94
C PHE A 432 -12.67 30.10 -33.03
N THR A 433 -11.65 30.39 -33.84
CA THR A 433 -11.19 29.45 -34.87
C THR A 433 -10.38 28.30 -34.30
N ASN A 434 -10.05 28.33 -33.02
CA ASN A 434 -9.25 27.28 -32.38
C ASN A 434 -9.93 26.83 -31.08
N SER A 435 -10.62 25.70 -31.14
CA SER A 435 -11.28 25.08 -29.98
C SER A 435 -10.28 24.64 -28.89
N ILE A 436 -9.02 24.39 -29.26
CA ILE A 436 -7.99 23.85 -28.38
C ILE A 436 -7.09 24.99 -27.83
N LYS A 437 -6.82 24.99 -26.55
CA LYS A 437 -5.90 25.91 -25.91
C LYS A 437 -4.49 25.79 -26.44
N ALA A 438 -3.77 26.92 -26.53
CA ALA A 438 -2.36 26.92 -26.90
C ALA A 438 -1.53 26.08 -25.91
N ASN A 439 -0.44 25.48 -26.40
CA ASN A 439 0.50 24.65 -25.61
C ASN A 439 -0.07 23.33 -25.07
N ARG A 440 -1.12 22.78 -25.65
CA ARG A 440 -1.61 21.44 -25.37
C ARG A 440 -1.02 20.43 -26.33
N SER A 441 -0.60 19.28 -25.81
CA SER A 441 -0.10 18.18 -26.62
C SER A 441 -1.24 17.27 -27.09
N ASN A 442 -1.01 16.48 -28.14
CA ASN A 442 -1.99 15.48 -28.59
C ASN A 442 -2.31 14.46 -27.50
N PHE A 443 -1.37 14.14 -26.62
CA PHE A 443 -1.61 13.27 -25.46
C PHE A 443 -2.57 13.90 -24.44
N ASP A 444 -2.51 15.21 -24.23
CA ASP A 444 -3.45 15.90 -23.33
C ASP A 444 -4.88 15.75 -23.85
N LEU A 445 -5.07 15.87 -25.17
CA LEU A 445 -6.36 15.66 -25.81
C LEU A 445 -6.84 14.20 -25.70
N VAL A 446 -5.94 13.22 -25.92
CA VAL A 446 -6.28 11.80 -25.75
C VAL A 446 -6.77 11.53 -24.32
N PHE A 447 -6.09 12.06 -23.30
CA PHE A 447 -6.50 11.88 -21.91
C PHE A 447 -7.82 12.57 -21.60
N GLU A 448 -8.09 13.74 -22.14
CA GLU A 448 -9.38 14.42 -21.98
C GLU A 448 -10.53 13.61 -22.59
N VAL A 449 -10.32 13.09 -23.80
CA VAL A 449 -11.28 12.19 -24.45
C VAL A 449 -11.48 10.90 -23.64
N MET A 450 -10.41 10.32 -23.10
CA MET A 450 -10.53 9.14 -22.22
C MET A 450 -11.40 9.45 -20.99
N LEU A 451 -11.22 10.60 -20.37
CA LEU A 451 -12.04 11.04 -19.23
C LEU A 451 -13.50 11.22 -19.64
N SER A 452 -13.79 11.92 -20.75
CA SER A 452 -15.16 12.14 -21.23
C SER A 452 -15.88 10.82 -21.57
N LYS A 453 -15.16 9.85 -22.12
CA LYS A 453 -15.68 8.50 -22.44
C LYS A 453 -15.59 7.52 -21.28
N LYS A 454 -15.17 7.97 -20.08
CA LYS A 454 -15.03 7.14 -18.86
C LYS A 454 -14.09 5.94 -19.05
N ILE A 455 -13.06 6.10 -19.87
CA ILE A 455 -12.03 5.09 -20.07
C ILE A 455 -10.98 5.24 -18.97
N PRO A 456 -10.60 4.17 -18.26
CA PRO A 456 -9.58 4.24 -17.21
C PRO A 456 -8.26 4.81 -17.74
N LEU A 457 -7.65 5.72 -16.99
CA LEU A 457 -6.44 6.45 -17.44
C LEU A 457 -5.18 5.55 -17.49
N ASP A 458 -5.23 4.35 -16.96
CA ASP A 458 -4.18 3.32 -17.04
C ASP A 458 -4.32 2.43 -18.29
N THR A 459 -5.40 2.59 -19.07
CA THR A 459 -5.65 1.82 -20.30
C THR A 459 -4.50 2.00 -21.29
N LYS A 460 -4.08 0.89 -21.92
CA LYS A 460 -2.99 0.89 -22.90
C LYS A 460 -3.29 1.83 -24.07
N ILE A 461 -2.35 2.72 -24.37
CA ILE A 461 -2.37 3.62 -25.53
C ILE A 461 -1.25 3.17 -26.47
N GLU A 462 -1.60 2.93 -27.73
CA GLU A 462 -0.65 2.62 -28.80
C GLU A 462 -0.62 3.78 -29.79
N THR A 463 0.57 4.27 -30.12
CA THR A 463 0.76 5.28 -31.16
C THR A 463 1.23 4.59 -32.43
N THR A 464 0.47 4.74 -33.50
CA THR A 464 0.76 4.15 -34.83
C THR A 464 0.66 5.21 -35.91
N LYS A 465 1.05 4.86 -37.13
CA LYS A 465 0.82 5.70 -38.31
C LYS A 465 -0.07 4.98 -39.31
N ILE A 466 -1.04 5.72 -39.85
CA ILE A 466 -1.90 5.29 -40.96
C ILE A 466 -1.82 6.38 -42.02
N LEU A 467 -1.36 6.05 -43.22
CA LEU A 467 -1.15 7.02 -44.33
C LEU A 467 -0.45 8.32 -43.86
N ASP A 468 0.68 8.13 -43.15
CA ASP A 468 1.53 9.19 -42.59
C ASP A 468 0.91 10.03 -41.45
N LYS A 469 -0.33 9.83 -41.07
CA LYS A 469 -1.00 10.49 -39.95
C LYS A 469 -0.78 9.72 -38.66
N THR A 470 -0.59 10.45 -37.57
CA THR A 470 -0.39 9.87 -36.22
C THR A 470 -1.75 9.47 -35.65
N VAL A 471 -1.88 8.21 -35.27
CA VAL A 471 -3.11 7.64 -34.70
C VAL A 471 -2.83 7.09 -33.33
N TYR A 472 -3.66 7.50 -32.38
CA TYR A 472 -3.65 7.00 -30.99
C TYR A 472 -4.78 6.00 -30.80
N LYS A 473 -4.41 4.74 -30.52
CA LYS A 473 -5.33 3.64 -30.26
C LYS A 473 -5.38 3.36 -28.77
N VAL A 474 -6.54 3.44 -28.16
CA VAL A 474 -6.77 3.19 -26.73
C VAL A 474 -7.59 1.91 -26.58
N ASN A 475 -7.09 0.96 -25.82
CA ASN A 475 -7.66 -0.38 -25.68
C ASN A 475 -7.83 -1.08 -27.04
N GLY A 476 -6.76 -1.16 -27.81
CA GLY A 476 -6.81 -1.60 -29.19
C GLY A 476 -7.57 -0.59 -30.06
N ASP A 477 -8.58 -1.06 -30.76
CA ASP A 477 -9.40 -0.22 -31.64
C ASP A 477 -10.70 0.30 -30.95
N TYR A 478 -10.79 0.25 -29.59
CA TYR A 478 -11.99 0.73 -28.88
C TYR A 478 -12.19 2.24 -29.04
N LEU A 479 -11.13 3.04 -28.80
CA LEU A 479 -11.08 4.46 -29.07
C LEU A 479 -9.88 4.75 -29.98
N ILE A 480 -10.13 5.45 -31.08
CA ILE A 480 -9.11 5.93 -31.99
C ILE A 480 -9.17 7.45 -32.04
N CYS A 481 -8.03 8.12 -31.80
CA CYS A 481 -7.90 9.57 -31.96
C CYS A 481 -6.86 9.90 -33.02
N CYS A 482 -7.12 10.93 -33.83
CA CYS A 482 -6.15 11.54 -34.74
C CYS A 482 -6.33 13.05 -34.74
N PHE A 483 -5.26 13.78 -34.40
CA PHE A 483 -5.27 15.23 -34.28
C PHE A 483 -4.31 15.91 -35.28
N ASP A 484 -3.89 15.19 -36.28
CA ASP A 484 -3.09 15.75 -37.38
C ASP A 484 -3.98 16.56 -38.33
N ASP A 485 -3.40 17.60 -38.95
CA ASP A 485 -4.12 18.45 -39.90
C ASP A 485 -4.25 17.79 -41.28
N ASN A 486 -5.22 18.26 -42.11
CA ASN A 486 -5.44 17.86 -43.47
C ASN A 486 -5.65 16.33 -43.61
N LEU A 487 -6.67 15.81 -42.97
CA LEU A 487 -7.08 14.42 -43.11
C LEU A 487 -7.72 14.18 -44.48
N SER A 488 -7.23 13.18 -45.22
CA SER A 488 -7.78 12.79 -46.52
C SER A 488 -8.94 11.81 -46.36
N GLU A 489 -9.82 11.75 -47.39
CA GLU A 489 -10.90 10.74 -47.42
C GLU A 489 -10.35 9.31 -47.33
N ASP A 490 -9.21 9.02 -47.98
CA ASP A 490 -8.60 7.70 -47.92
C ASP A 490 -8.12 7.35 -46.50
N PHE A 491 -7.59 8.34 -45.74
CA PHE A 491 -7.26 8.14 -44.34
C PHE A 491 -8.52 7.80 -43.51
N ILE A 492 -9.62 8.55 -43.73
CA ILE A 492 -10.90 8.30 -43.02
C ILE A 492 -11.41 6.89 -43.32
N LYS A 493 -11.37 6.46 -44.59
CA LYS A 493 -11.77 5.10 -45.01
C LYS A 493 -10.93 4.02 -44.29
N GLU A 494 -9.60 4.19 -44.23
CA GLU A 494 -8.71 3.22 -43.60
C GLU A 494 -8.95 3.13 -42.09
N VAL A 495 -9.14 4.26 -41.39
CA VAL A 495 -9.45 4.26 -39.98
C VAL A 495 -10.84 3.70 -39.68
N ALA A 496 -11.84 4.02 -40.52
CA ALA A 496 -13.19 3.48 -40.40
C ALA A 496 -13.25 1.95 -40.54
N LYS A 497 -12.43 1.35 -41.43
CA LYS A 497 -12.33 -0.11 -41.58
C LYS A 497 -11.89 -0.83 -40.29
N LEU A 498 -11.17 -0.15 -39.37
CA LEU A 498 -10.81 -0.69 -38.06
C LEU A 498 -12.03 -0.84 -37.16
N SER A 499 -13.13 -0.18 -37.50
CA SER A 499 -14.41 -0.25 -36.82
C SER A 499 -14.32 0.09 -35.32
N PRO A 500 -13.76 1.26 -34.92
CA PRO A 500 -13.70 1.64 -33.52
C PRO A 500 -15.10 1.91 -32.95
N ILE A 501 -15.23 1.84 -31.60
CA ILE A 501 -16.44 2.30 -30.91
C ILE A 501 -16.49 3.83 -30.97
N TYR A 502 -15.36 4.47 -30.62
CA TYR A 502 -15.20 5.92 -30.62
C TYR A 502 -14.09 6.33 -31.60
N LEU A 503 -14.37 7.33 -32.41
CA LEU A 503 -13.41 7.93 -33.34
C LEU A 503 -13.41 9.44 -33.15
N VAL A 504 -12.26 10.01 -32.77
CA VAL A 504 -12.17 11.42 -32.40
C VAL A 504 -11.14 12.16 -33.24
N PHE A 505 -11.55 13.28 -33.80
CA PHE A 505 -10.72 14.20 -34.57
C PHE A 505 -10.78 15.61 -33.93
N LYS A 506 -9.85 16.48 -34.31
CA LYS A 506 -9.99 17.92 -34.02
C LYS A 506 -10.64 18.62 -35.22
N GLU A 507 -11.36 19.71 -34.94
CA GLU A 507 -12.04 20.50 -35.98
C GLU A 507 -11.06 20.97 -37.08
N THR A 508 -9.89 21.47 -36.68
CA THR A 508 -8.84 21.94 -37.61
C THR A 508 -8.18 20.83 -38.43
N SER A 509 -8.50 19.56 -38.18
CA SER A 509 -8.04 18.42 -38.99
C SER A 509 -8.70 18.40 -40.37
N PHE A 510 -9.81 19.09 -40.56
CA PHE A 510 -10.57 19.17 -41.77
C PHE A 510 -10.40 20.53 -42.45
N ILE A 511 -10.45 20.55 -43.78
CA ILE A 511 -10.26 21.77 -44.59
C ILE A 511 -11.50 22.67 -44.49
N ASN A 512 -12.69 22.09 -44.37
CA ASN A 512 -13.97 22.80 -44.28
C ASN A 512 -15.08 21.88 -43.73
N ASP A 513 -16.28 22.44 -43.49
CA ASP A 513 -17.45 21.73 -42.97
C ASP A 513 -17.97 20.62 -43.90
N GLU A 514 -17.75 20.75 -45.21
CA GLU A 514 -18.12 19.71 -46.17
C GLU A 514 -17.25 18.48 -45.99
N ALA A 515 -15.95 18.63 -45.75
CA ALA A 515 -15.06 17.53 -45.45
C ALA A 515 -15.44 16.81 -44.14
N ILE A 516 -15.95 17.53 -43.14
CA ILE A 516 -16.48 16.95 -41.90
C ILE A 516 -17.68 16.06 -42.20
N LYS A 517 -18.68 16.58 -42.91
CA LYS A 517 -19.90 15.81 -43.29
C LYS A 517 -19.58 14.59 -44.14
N ASN A 518 -18.68 14.73 -45.11
CA ASN A 518 -18.23 13.62 -45.92
C ASN A 518 -17.52 12.54 -45.09
N SER A 519 -16.73 12.95 -44.08
CA SER A 519 -16.08 12.01 -43.20
C SER A 519 -17.07 11.17 -42.36
N GLU A 520 -18.14 11.79 -41.85
CA GLU A 520 -19.20 11.07 -41.13
C GLU A 520 -19.91 10.02 -42.03
N GLU A 521 -20.19 10.36 -43.28
CA GLU A 521 -20.79 9.40 -44.22
C GLU A 521 -19.81 8.26 -44.56
N LEU A 522 -18.55 8.55 -44.79
CA LEU A 522 -17.53 7.53 -45.03
C LEU A 522 -17.40 6.57 -43.82
N ILE A 523 -17.41 7.10 -42.58
CA ILE A 523 -17.36 6.29 -41.36
C ILE A 523 -18.58 5.34 -41.31
N LYS A 524 -19.78 5.83 -41.57
CA LYS A 524 -21.01 5.00 -41.62
C LYS A 524 -20.93 3.88 -42.66
N VAL A 525 -20.33 4.15 -43.82
CA VAL A 525 -20.22 3.17 -44.91
C VAL A 525 -19.14 2.13 -44.67
N PHE A 526 -17.99 2.54 -44.19
CA PHE A 526 -16.82 1.66 -44.09
C PHE A 526 -16.65 0.98 -42.72
N SER A 527 -17.31 1.46 -41.64
CA SER A 527 -17.31 0.79 -40.35
C SER A 527 -18.28 -0.39 -40.35
N LYS A 528 -17.81 -1.54 -39.81
CA LYS A 528 -18.64 -2.75 -39.66
C LYS A 528 -19.61 -2.70 -38.49
N GLN A 529 -19.42 -1.76 -37.60
CA GLN A 529 -20.26 -1.52 -36.42
C GLN A 529 -20.59 -0.03 -36.30
N LYS A 530 -21.54 0.32 -35.43
CA LYS A 530 -21.86 1.73 -35.17
C LYS A 530 -20.68 2.40 -34.48
N THR A 531 -19.93 3.19 -35.24
CA THR A 531 -18.85 4.03 -34.72
C THR A 531 -19.42 5.40 -34.36
N GLU A 532 -19.16 5.87 -33.15
CA GLU A 532 -19.46 7.24 -32.71
C GLU A 532 -18.29 8.14 -33.08
N CYS A 533 -18.53 9.08 -34.00
CA CYS A 533 -17.53 10.08 -34.41
C CYS A 533 -17.75 11.37 -33.60
N GLU A 534 -16.69 11.89 -33.02
CA GLU A 534 -16.69 13.15 -32.30
C GLU A 534 -15.60 14.07 -32.84
N ILE A 535 -15.92 15.35 -32.93
CA ILE A 535 -15.00 16.40 -33.34
C ILE A 535 -14.87 17.38 -32.22
N ILE A 536 -13.63 17.65 -31.76
CA ILE A 536 -13.30 18.48 -30.60
C ILE A 536 -12.60 19.77 -31.04
#